data_468ccca08315d18fbff74ad753f6c04d
#
_entry.id   468ccca08315d18fbff74ad753f6c04d
#
_cell.length_a   1.000
_cell.length_b   1.000
_cell.length_c   1.000
_cell.angle_alpha   90.00
_cell.angle_beta   90.00
_cell.angle_gamma   90.00
#
_symmetry.space_group_name_H-M   'P 1'
#
loop_
_entity.id
_entity.type
_entity.pdbx_description
1 polymer ?
#
loop_
_entity_poly.entity_id
_entity_poly.type
_entity_poly.pdbx_seq_one_letter_code
_entity_poly.pdbx_strand_id
1 'polypeptide(L)'
;MTPTTDRVHLLRHGQSAFNAVYDQTGRDPLIFDAKLTPMGEAQAAAAADGVRSLAPELVVTSPLTRAVQTALLVTRGLDVPIVVEALHHEHLGNSCDVGRPPRALAEDFPGLDFGHLPETWWYSGEPDERGVSVEPEDVLQERVAAFTDWVVRRPERSILVVGHAVFFGRLGHPHMRNAELREWRVPASV
;
A
#
# COMPACT_ATOMS: atom_id res chain seq x y z
N MET A 1 -17.03 19.56 14.90
CA MET A 1 -15.81 19.02 15.53
C MET A 1 -14.86 18.71 14.38
N THR A 2 -13.72 19.40 14.33
CA THR A 2 -12.69 19.17 13.32
C THR A 2 -12.10 17.77 13.58
N PRO A 3 -12.09 16.83 12.61
CA PRO A 3 -11.40 15.57 12.78
C PRO A 3 -9.91 15.88 12.86
N THR A 4 -9.29 15.47 13.92
CA THR A 4 -7.85 15.61 14.12
C THR A 4 -7.23 14.22 14.04
N THR A 5 -6.97 13.76 12.83
CA THR A 5 -5.99 12.69 12.64
C THR A 5 -4.63 13.30 12.95
N ASP A 6 -4.17 13.12 14.20
CA ASP A 6 -2.99 13.81 14.71
C ASP A 6 -1.69 13.21 14.18
N ARG A 7 -1.68 11.91 13.86
CA ARG A 7 -0.47 11.16 13.47
C ARG A 7 -0.79 10.14 12.39
N VAL A 8 -0.25 10.35 11.21
CA VAL A 8 -0.27 9.35 10.12
C VAL A 8 1.17 8.92 9.83
N HIS A 9 1.37 7.62 9.72
CA HIS A 9 2.64 7.05 9.36
C HIS A 9 2.50 6.21 8.10
N LEU A 10 3.46 6.34 7.20
CA LEU A 10 3.57 5.59 5.96
C LEU A 10 4.61 4.47 6.16
N LEU A 11 4.27 3.27 5.79
CA LEU A 11 5.16 2.12 5.77
C LEU A 11 5.20 1.56 4.35
N ARG A 12 6.34 1.64 3.67
CA ARG A 12 6.50 0.96 2.40
C ARG A 12 6.56 -0.55 2.63
N HIS A 13 5.92 -1.35 1.76
CA HIS A 13 5.99 -2.82 1.82
C HIS A 13 7.44 -3.34 1.85
N GLY A 14 7.65 -4.53 2.40
CA GLY A 14 8.92 -5.26 2.34
C GLY A 14 9.30 -5.63 0.90
N GLN A 15 10.55 -6.08 0.68
CA GLN A 15 11.00 -6.50 -0.65
C GLN A 15 10.07 -7.56 -1.24
N SER A 16 9.56 -7.32 -2.45
CA SER A 16 8.78 -8.29 -3.21
C SER A 16 9.66 -9.10 -4.18
N ALA A 17 9.12 -10.22 -4.69
CA ALA A 17 9.79 -10.99 -5.74
C ALA A 17 10.08 -10.14 -6.99
N PHE A 18 9.21 -9.17 -7.30
CA PHE A 18 9.47 -8.19 -8.35
C PHE A 18 10.70 -7.32 -8.04
N ASN A 19 10.76 -6.72 -6.83
CA ASN A 19 11.88 -5.87 -6.44
C ASN A 19 13.22 -6.62 -6.52
N ALA A 20 13.24 -7.88 -6.06
CA ALA A 20 14.47 -8.69 -6.06
C ALA A 20 15.10 -8.87 -7.45
N VAL A 21 14.28 -8.88 -8.51
CA VAL A 21 14.75 -8.98 -9.89
C VAL A 21 14.96 -7.59 -10.51
N TYR A 22 14.00 -6.71 -10.33
CA TYR A 22 14.01 -5.37 -10.94
C TYR A 22 15.21 -4.53 -10.47
N ASP A 23 15.53 -4.57 -9.17
CA ASP A 23 16.66 -3.81 -8.60
C ASP A 23 18.02 -4.24 -9.17
N GLN A 24 18.10 -5.49 -9.67
CA GLN A 24 19.33 -6.02 -10.27
C GLN A 24 19.40 -5.80 -11.79
N THR A 25 18.27 -5.81 -12.46
CA THR A 25 18.22 -5.89 -13.93
C THR A 25 17.69 -4.61 -14.59
N GLY A 26 16.94 -3.78 -13.85
CA GLY A 26 16.21 -2.65 -14.41
C GLY A 26 15.08 -3.04 -15.37
N ARG A 27 14.71 -4.33 -15.44
CA ARG A 27 13.70 -4.85 -16.37
C ARG A 27 12.54 -5.46 -15.62
N ASP A 28 11.32 -5.24 -16.13
CA ASP A 28 10.11 -5.86 -15.61
C ASP A 28 10.17 -7.39 -15.80
N PRO A 29 10.16 -8.17 -14.70
CA PRO A 29 10.25 -9.63 -14.78
C PRO A 29 8.90 -10.29 -15.08
N LEU A 30 7.84 -9.54 -15.32
CA LEU A 30 6.46 -10.03 -15.55
C LEU A 30 5.93 -10.87 -14.37
N ILE A 31 6.19 -10.41 -13.14
CA ILE A 31 5.67 -11.02 -11.92
C ILE A 31 4.48 -10.19 -11.44
N PHE A 32 3.27 -10.62 -11.80
CA PHE A 32 2.02 -9.95 -11.45
C PHE A 32 1.70 -10.12 -9.96
N ASP A 33 1.16 -9.06 -9.33
CA ASP A 33 0.82 -9.02 -7.90
C ASP A 33 1.84 -9.75 -7.01
N ALA A 34 3.11 -9.38 -7.16
CA ALA A 34 4.27 -10.05 -6.57
C ALA A 34 4.16 -10.15 -5.03
N LYS A 35 4.40 -11.34 -4.49
CA LYS A 35 4.50 -11.63 -3.04
C LYS A 35 5.82 -11.11 -2.46
N LEU A 36 5.89 -10.99 -1.13
CA LEU A 36 7.15 -10.75 -0.43
C LEU A 36 8.14 -11.89 -0.66
N THR A 37 9.44 -11.53 -0.66
CA THR A 37 10.53 -12.50 -0.53
C THR A 37 10.76 -12.82 0.96
N PRO A 38 11.51 -13.88 1.31
CA PRO A 38 11.95 -14.10 2.69
C PRO A 38 12.69 -12.88 3.28
N MET A 39 13.44 -12.15 2.46
CA MET A 39 14.06 -10.88 2.85
C MET A 39 13.00 -9.83 3.19
N GLY A 40 11.95 -9.69 2.35
CA GLY A 40 10.85 -8.75 2.58
C GLY A 40 10.06 -9.09 3.84
N GLU A 41 9.84 -10.36 4.14
CA GLU A 41 9.22 -10.81 5.38
C GLU A 41 10.08 -10.44 6.60
N ALA A 42 11.40 -10.66 6.53
CA ALA A 42 12.33 -10.27 7.58
C ALA A 42 12.37 -8.74 7.79
N GLN A 43 12.33 -7.97 6.71
CA GLN A 43 12.25 -6.50 6.77
C GLN A 43 10.96 -6.03 7.45
N ALA A 44 9.81 -6.62 7.10
CA ALA A 44 8.53 -6.32 7.75
C ALA A 44 8.55 -6.70 9.23
N ALA A 45 9.07 -7.88 9.57
CA ALA A 45 9.23 -8.30 10.97
C ALA A 45 10.12 -7.34 11.78
N ALA A 46 11.20 -6.84 11.19
CA ALA A 46 12.08 -5.86 11.85
C ALA A 46 11.40 -4.50 12.06
N ALA A 47 10.43 -4.10 11.23
CA ALA A 47 9.65 -2.87 11.40
C ALA A 47 8.55 -2.98 12.47
N ALA A 48 8.20 -4.20 12.92
CA ALA A 48 7.06 -4.43 13.82
C ALA A 48 7.16 -3.68 15.16
N ASP A 49 8.35 -3.60 15.77
CA ASP A 49 8.52 -2.89 17.05
C ASP A 49 8.32 -1.37 16.87
N GLY A 50 8.76 -0.81 15.75
CA GLY A 50 8.47 0.59 15.39
C GLY A 50 6.97 0.81 15.27
N VAL A 51 6.26 -0.05 14.55
CA VAL A 51 4.80 0.02 14.40
C VAL A 51 4.09 -0.12 15.75
N ARG A 52 4.51 -1.05 16.60
CA ARG A 52 3.96 -1.23 17.95
C ARG A 52 4.09 0.04 18.78
N SER A 53 5.23 0.72 18.69
CA SER A 53 5.50 1.95 19.43
C SER A 53 4.62 3.14 18.97
N LEU A 54 4.08 3.10 17.76
CA LEU A 54 3.14 4.10 17.26
C LEU A 54 1.75 3.96 17.89
N ALA A 55 1.42 2.77 18.41
CA ALA A 55 0.10 2.40 18.90
C ALA A 55 -1.02 2.82 17.92
N PRO A 56 -1.01 2.30 16.67
CA PRO A 56 -2.01 2.72 15.68
C PRO A 56 -3.42 2.30 16.11
N GLU A 57 -4.38 3.18 15.91
CA GLU A 57 -5.81 2.90 16.11
C GLU A 57 -6.44 2.28 14.85
N LEU A 58 -5.78 2.47 13.69
CA LEU A 58 -6.17 1.91 12.40
C LEU A 58 -4.93 1.59 11.57
N VAL A 59 -4.96 0.45 10.89
CA VAL A 59 -4.01 0.12 9.82
C VAL A 59 -4.77 0.10 8.51
N VAL A 60 -4.26 0.82 7.52
CA VAL A 60 -4.80 0.87 6.16
C VAL A 60 -3.79 0.21 5.23
N THR A 61 -4.20 -0.78 4.46
CA THR A 61 -3.32 -1.46 3.50
C THR A 61 -3.87 -1.38 2.09
N SER A 62 -2.97 -1.21 1.12
CA SER A 62 -3.29 -1.43 -0.29
C SER A 62 -3.68 -2.90 -0.52
N PRO A 63 -4.57 -3.20 -1.49
CA PRO A 63 -4.95 -4.59 -1.80
C PRO A 63 -3.84 -5.41 -2.47
N LEU A 64 -2.74 -4.81 -2.94
CA LEU A 64 -1.62 -5.55 -3.52
C LEU A 64 -1.00 -6.51 -2.50
N THR A 65 -0.80 -7.75 -2.90
CA THR A 65 -0.39 -8.87 -2.01
C THR A 65 0.79 -8.51 -1.12
N ARG A 66 1.83 -7.87 -1.64
CA ARG A 66 3.02 -7.45 -0.88
C ARG A 66 2.72 -6.47 0.25
N ALA A 67 1.74 -5.58 0.06
CA ALA A 67 1.31 -4.63 1.08
C ALA A 67 0.48 -5.32 2.16
N VAL A 68 -0.47 -6.18 1.77
CA VAL A 68 -1.28 -6.98 2.70
C VAL A 68 -0.38 -7.86 3.57
N GLN A 69 0.57 -8.58 2.98
CA GLN A 69 1.53 -9.41 3.72
C GLN A 69 2.35 -8.58 4.70
N THR A 70 2.82 -7.40 4.29
CA THR A 70 3.57 -6.49 5.17
C THR A 70 2.68 -6.04 6.34
N ALA A 71 1.44 -5.60 6.08
CA ALA A 71 0.51 -5.16 7.11
C ALA A 71 0.27 -6.26 8.15
N LEU A 72 -0.01 -7.49 7.72
CA LEU A 72 -0.23 -8.63 8.60
C LEU A 72 1.01 -8.99 9.44
N LEU A 73 2.20 -8.84 8.88
CA LEU A 73 3.44 -9.12 9.60
C LEU A 73 3.73 -8.09 10.68
N VAL A 74 3.60 -6.78 10.35
CA VAL A 74 3.94 -5.70 11.30
C VAL A 74 2.90 -5.54 12.40
N THR A 75 1.68 -6.02 12.20
CA THR A 75 0.59 -5.97 13.20
C THR A 75 0.42 -7.26 13.99
N ARG A 76 1.26 -8.26 13.75
CA ARG A 76 1.15 -9.54 14.48
C ARG A 76 1.18 -9.34 15.98
N GLY A 77 0.13 -9.80 16.67
CA GLY A 77 -0.04 -9.66 18.10
C GLY A 77 -0.53 -8.28 18.57
N LEU A 78 -0.93 -7.40 17.66
CA LEU A 78 -1.67 -6.18 17.96
C LEU A 78 -3.17 -6.41 17.77
N ASP A 79 -3.97 -5.86 18.66
CA ASP A 79 -5.43 -5.78 18.52
C ASP A 79 -5.76 -4.44 17.86
N VAL A 80 -5.64 -4.39 16.53
CA VAL A 80 -5.87 -3.19 15.72
C VAL A 80 -6.65 -3.56 14.45
N PRO A 81 -7.69 -2.81 14.07
CA PRO A 81 -8.41 -3.04 12.83
C PRO A 81 -7.51 -2.78 11.61
N ILE A 82 -7.63 -3.66 10.60
CA ILE A 82 -6.96 -3.49 9.32
C ILE A 82 -8.03 -3.28 8.25
N VAL A 83 -7.96 -2.16 7.55
CA VAL A 83 -8.83 -1.82 6.42
C VAL A 83 -8.04 -1.92 5.13
N VAL A 84 -8.62 -2.59 4.13
CA VAL A 84 -8.08 -2.63 2.78
C VAL A 84 -8.65 -1.43 2.00
N GLU A 85 -7.78 -0.61 1.43
CA GLU A 85 -8.20 0.58 0.68
C GLU A 85 -7.44 0.65 -0.66
N ALA A 86 -8.18 0.70 -1.77
CA ALA A 86 -7.58 0.69 -3.09
C ALA A 86 -7.04 2.05 -3.54
N LEU A 87 -7.51 3.16 -2.97
CA LEU A 87 -7.09 4.51 -3.40
C LEU A 87 -5.58 4.72 -3.37
N HIS A 88 -4.86 4.01 -2.50
CA HIS A 88 -3.40 4.15 -2.37
C HIS A 88 -2.61 2.96 -2.91
N HIS A 89 -3.19 2.18 -3.85
CA HIS A 89 -2.41 1.19 -4.56
C HIS A 89 -1.27 1.86 -5.35
N GLU A 90 -0.23 1.10 -5.72
CA GLU A 90 0.93 1.67 -6.42
C GLU A 90 0.50 2.29 -7.76
N HIS A 91 1.27 3.27 -8.23
CA HIS A 91 1.18 3.74 -9.61
C HIS A 91 1.36 2.54 -10.54
N LEU A 92 0.35 2.27 -11.36
CA LEU A 92 0.40 1.11 -12.25
C LEU A 92 1.33 1.42 -13.43
N GLY A 93 2.57 1.00 -13.32
CA GLY A 93 3.61 1.17 -14.32
C GLY A 93 4.33 -0.11 -14.69
N ASN A 94 4.21 -1.13 -13.86
CA ASN A 94 4.85 -2.43 -14.02
C ASN A 94 3.87 -3.59 -13.79
N SER A 95 4.28 -4.78 -14.21
CA SER A 95 3.46 -5.99 -14.07
C SER A 95 3.04 -6.26 -12.61
N CYS A 96 3.90 -5.96 -11.64
CA CYS A 96 3.60 -6.18 -10.23
C CYS A 96 2.52 -5.26 -9.64
N ASP A 97 2.12 -4.23 -10.37
CA ASP A 97 1.12 -3.26 -9.95
C ASP A 97 -0.29 -3.62 -10.47
N VAL A 98 -0.37 -4.60 -11.37
CA VAL A 98 -1.64 -5.22 -11.77
C VAL A 98 -2.14 -6.08 -10.62
N GLY A 99 -3.35 -5.76 -10.13
CA GLY A 99 -3.93 -6.44 -8.98
C GLY A 99 -4.58 -7.79 -9.31
N ARG A 100 -5.18 -8.37 -8.29
CA ARG A 100 -6.02 -9.57 -8.41
C ARG A 100 -7.46 -9.27 -7.97
N PRO A 101 -8.47 -9.99 -8.52
CA PRO A 101 -9.85 -9.82 -8.11
C PRO A 101 -10.05 -10.01 -6.59
N PRO A 102 -11.02 -9.29 -5.98
CA PRO A 102 -11.28 -9.35 -4.53
C PRO A 102 -11.49 -10.78 -4.01
N ARG A 103 -12.16 -11.63 -4.79
CA ARG A 103 -12.39 -13.03 -4.42
C ARG A 103 -11.08 -13.80 -4.24
N ALA A 104 -10.12 -13.64 -5.15
CA ALA A 104 -8.83 -14.32 -5.07
C ALA A 104 -7.99 -13.81 -3.87
N LEU A 105 -8.11 -12.52 -3.54
CA LEU A 105 -7.47 -11.95 -2.35
C LEU A 105 -8.10 -12.47 -1.06
N ALA A 106 -9.43 -12.58 -1.00
CA ALA A 106 -10.15 -13.10 0.16
C ALA A 106 -9.83 -14.60 0.42
N GLU A 107 -9.58 -15.38 -0.62
CA GLU A 107 -9.14 -16.78 -0.48
C GLU A 107 -7.74 -16.87 0.17
N ASP A 108 -6.82 -15.97 -0.19
CA ASP A 108 -5.45 -15.93 0.38
C ASP A 108 -5.41 -15.26 1.77
N PHE A 109 -6.33 -14.33 2.04
CA PHE A 109 -6.34 -13.50 3.26
C PHE A 109 -7.73 -13.47 3.92
N PRO A 110 -8.23 -14.62 4.41
CA PRO A 110 -9.62 -14.75 4.87
C PRO A 110 -9.96 -13.91 6.12
N GLY A 111 -8.97 -13.31 6.77
CA GLY A 111 -9.17 -12.40 7.91
C GLY A 111 -9.42 -10.94 7.53
N LEU A 112 -9.41 -10.60 6.24
CA LEU A 112 -9.60 -9.24 5.74
C LEU A 112 -10.83 -9.14 4.84
N ASP A 113 -11.48 -7.98 4.84
CA ASP A 113 -12.63 -7.71 3.97
C ASP A 113 -12.17 -7.04 2.67
N PHE A 114 -12.42 -7.72 1.55
CA PHE A 114 -12.21 -7.23 0.18
C PHE A 114 -13.55 -7.02 -0.56
N GLY A 115 -14.68 -7.32 0.07
CA GLY A 115 -15.99 -7.34 -0.59
C GLY A 115 -16.49 -5.98 -1.08
N HIS A 116 -15.93 -4.89 -0.56
CA HIS A 116 -16.25 -3.53 -0.99
C HIS A 116 -15.49 -3.09 -2.23
N LEU A 117 -14.45 -3.83 -2.66
CA LEU A 117 -13.66 -3.49 -3.84
C LEU A 117 -14.39 -3.91 -5.13
N PRO A 118 -14.30 -3.12 -6.21
CA PRO A 118 -14.75 -3.57 -7.53
C PRO A 118 -13.88 -4.73 -8.03
N GLU A 119 -14.39 -5.51 -8.99
CA GLU A 119 -13.69 -6.67 -9.56
C GLU A 119 -12.31 -6.27 -10.12
N THR A 120 -12.22 -5.11 -10.76
CA THR A 120 -10.96 -4.47 -11.16
C THR A 120 -10.83 -3.15 -10.41
N TRP A 121 -10.07 -3.16 -9.33
CA TRP A 121 -9.84 -2.00 -8.46
C TRP A 121 -8.56 -1.21 -8.82
N TRP A 122 -7.77 -1.70 -9.76
CA TRP A 122 -6.61 -1.03 -10.34
C TRP A 122 -6.96 -0.36 -11.67
N TYR A 123 -6.09 0.50 -12.20
CA TYR A 123 -6.31 1.14 -13.49
C TYR A 123 -6.39 0.11 -14.63
N SER A 124 -7.39 0.24 -15.50
CA SER A 124 -7.68 -0.69 -16.60
C SER A 124 -7.88 0.07 -17.93
N GLY A 125 -6.84 0.73 -18.40
CA GLY A 125 -6.77 1.32 -19.73
C GLY A 125 -6.32 0.32 -20.80
N GLU A 126 -5.90 0.83 -21.97
CA GLU A 126 -5.32 -0.01 -23.03
C GLU A 126 -4.00 -0.62 -22.53
N PRO A 127 -3.86 -1.94 -22.55
CA PRO A 127 -2.63 -2.60 -22.10
C PRO A 127 -1.51 -2.45 -23.13
N ASP A 128 -0.29 -2.34 -22.65
CA ASP A 128 0.91 -2.44 -23.48
C ASP A 128 1.26 -3.90 -23.82
N GLU A 129 2.41 -4.13 -24.50
CA GLU A 129 2.92 -5.44 -24.87
C GLU A 129 3.16 -6.40 -23.70
N ARG A 130 3.26 -5.88 -22.48
CA ARG A 130 3.41 -6.65 -21.23
C ARG A 130 2.07 -7.07 -20.63
N GLY A 131 0.95 -6.58 -21.19
CA GLY A 131 -0.39 -6.71 -20.59
C GLY A 131 -0.62 -5.74 -19.43
N VAL A 132 0.14 -4.64 -19.38
CA VAL A 132 0.09 -3.63 -18.32
C VAL A 132 -0.56 -2.37 -18.88
N SER A 133 -1.66 -1.92 -18.26
CA SER A 133 -2.31 -0.65 -18.58
C SER A 133 -1.64 0.46 -17.77
N VAL A 134 -0.65 1.14 -18.33
CA VAL A 134 0.09 2.18 -17.61
C VAL A 134 -0.86 3.31 -17.19
N GLU A 135 -0.90 3.58 -15.88
CA GLU A 135 -1.77 4.61 -15.32
C GLU A 135 -1.26 6.02 -15.69
N PRO A 136 -2.10 6.89 -16.28
CA PRO A 136 -1.74 8.27 -16.52
C PRO A 136 -1.48 9.05 -15.23
N GLU A 137 -0.57 10.03 -15.30
CA GLU A 137 -0.18 10.82 -14.13
C GLU A 137 -1.35 11.62 -13.53
N ASP A 138 -2.27 12.13 -14.35
CA ASP A 138 -3.45 12.85 -13.90
C ASP A 138 -4.41 11.93 -13.10
N VAL A 139 -4.61 10.69 -13.54
CA VAL A 139 -5.39 9.68 -12.81
C VAL A 139 -4.74 9.36 -11.45
N LEU A 140 -3.41 9.20 -11.42
CA LEU A 140 -2.68 9.02 -10.18
C LEU A 140 -2.87 10.20 -9.23
N GLN A 141 -2.78 11.44 -9.72
CA GLN A 141 -2.96 12.65 -8.92
C GLN A 141 -4.38 12.76 -8.35
N GLU A 142 -5.40 12.41 -9.12
CA GLU A 142 -6.77 12.32 -8.63
C GLU A 142 -6.92 11.30 -7.49
N ARG A 143 -6.30 10.13 -7.60
CA ARG A 143 -6.27 9.11 -6.53
C ARG A 143 -5.55 9.59 -5.29
N VAL A 144 -4.42 10.30 -5.45
CA VAL A 144 -3.66 10.88 -4.34
C VAL A 144 -4.51 11.90 -3.58
N ALA A 145 -5.22 12.77 -4.29
CA ALA A 145 -6.14 13.73 -3.68
C ALA A 145 -7.30 13.02 -2.96
N ALA A 146 -7.94 12.05 -3.61
CA ALA A 146 -9.02 11.27 -3.02
C ALA A 146 -8.59 10.50 -1.77
N PHE A 147 -7.40 9.90 -1.79
CA PHE A 147 -6.84 9.23 -0.62
C PHE A 147 -6.53 10.19 0.53
N THR A 148 -5.95 11.36 0.21
CA THR A 148 -5.68 12.40 1.21
C THR A 148 -6.98 12.85 1.89
N ASP A 149 -8.02 13.11 1.11
CA ASP A 149 -9.35 13.47 1.62
C ASP A 149 -9.97 12.34 2.44
N TRP A 150 -9.77 11.08 2.04
CA TRP A 150 -10.24 9.93 2.77
C TRP A 150 -9.57 9.85 4.15
N VAL A 151 -8.25 10.02 4.23
CA VAL A 151 -7.49 10.03 5.50
C VAL A 151 -7.92 11.17 6.40
N VAL A 152 -8.08 12.38 5.86
CA VAL A 152 -8.52 13.57 6.64
C VAL A 152 -9.87 13.37 7.33
N ARG A 153 -10.78 12.60 6.71
CA ARG A 153 -12.12 12.32 7.26
C ARG A 153 -12.14 11.19 8.28
N ARG A 154 -11.01 10.52 8.54
CA ARG A 154 -10.94 9.43 9.51
C ARG A 154 -11.06 9.96 10.94
N PRO A 155 -11.82 9.27 11.80
CA PRO A 155 -11.94 9.65 13.23
C PRO A 155 -10.73 9.21 14.05
N GLU A 156 -9.94 8.26 13.55
CA GLU A 156 -8.79 7.70 14.25
C GLU A 156 -7.66 8.72 14.34
N ARG A 157 -7.05 8.81 15.52
CA ARG A 157 -5.98 9.77 15.80
C ARG A 157 -4.60 9.31 15.38
N SER A 158 -4.40 7.98 15.29
CA SER A 158 -3.15 7.36 14.88
C SER A 158 -3.42 6.32 13.80
N ILE A 159 -2.95 6.59 12.58
CA ILE A 159 -3.17 5.74 11.41
C ILE A 159 -1.81 5.27 10.86
N LEU A 160 -1.69 3.96 10.62
CA LEU A 160 -0.60 3.39 9.83
C LEU A 160 -1.10 3.09 8.42
N VAL A 161 -0.45 3.63 7.40
CA VAL A 161 -0.72 3.35 5.99
C VAL A 161 0.39 2.47 5.43
N VAL A 162 0.05 1.25 5.02
CA VAL A 162 0.98 0.31 4.40
C VAL A 162 0.78 0.33 2.89
N GLY A 163 1.82 0.74 2.16
CA GLY A 163 1.69 0.99 0.73
C GLY A 163 3.02 1.01 -0.02
N HIS A 164 3.18 1.96 -0.94
CA HIS A 164 4.11 1.85 -2.06
C HIS A 164 4.93 3.10 -2.29
N ALA A 165 6.07 2.93 -2.96
CA ALA A 165 7.09 3.97 -3.09
C ALA A 165 6.66 5.12 -4.00
N VAL A 166 6.08 4.84 -5.18
CA VAL A 166 5.71 5.90 -6.13
C VAL A 166 4.51 6.67 -5.60
N PHE A 167 3.49 5.98 -5.09
CA PHE A 167 2.34 6.63 -4.47
C PHE A 167 2.76 7.52 -3.29
N PHE A 168 3.59 7.01 -2.38
CA PHE A 168 4.11 7.80 -1.25
C PHE A 168 5.00 8.97 -1.70
N GLY A 169 5.70 8.81 -2.83
CA GLY A 169 6.41 9.90 -3.46
C GLY A 169 5.50 11.09 -3.81
N ARG A 170 4.24 10.82 -4.23
CA ARG A 170 3.24 11.86 -4.52
C ARG A 170 2.67 12.49 -3.24
N LEU A 171 2.75 11.82 -2.09
CA LEU A 171 2.45 12.39 -0.77
C LEU A 171 3.64 13.19 -0.17
N GLY A 172 4.72 13.40 -0.92
CA GLY A 172 5.90 14.13 -0.47
C GLY A 172 7.00 13.26 0.19
N HIS A 173 6.91 11.93 0.07
CA HIS A 173 7.86 10.96 0.64
C HIS A 173 8.59 10.14 -0.43
N PRO A 174 9.41 10.77 -1.31
CA PRO A 174 10.13 10.05 -2.35
C PRO A 174 11.19 9.09 -1.78
N HIS A 175 11.53 8.09 -2.58
CA HIS A 175 12.66 7.18 -2.32
C HIS A 175 12.60 6.42 -0.97
N MET A 176 11.42 6.07 -0.49
CA MET A 176 11.30 5.21 0.68
C MET A 176 11.87 3.81 0.37
N ARG A 177 12.74 3.30 1.28
CA ARG A 177 13.24 1.93 1.21
C ARG A 177 12.17 0.91 1.60
N ASN A 178 12.35 -0.35 1.23
CA ASN A 178 11.45 -1.43 1.68
C ASN A 178 11.38 -1.47 3.20
N ALA A 179 10.17 -1.61 3.74
CA ALA A 179 9.81 -1.59 5.16
C ALA A 179 10.27 -0.31 5.90
N GLU A 180 10.51 0.78 5.19
CA GLU A 180 10.80 2.07 5.82
C GLU A 180 9.51 2.71 6.33
N LEU A 181 9.58 3.22 7.55
CA LEU A 181 8.51 3.91 8.26
C LEU A 181 8.81 5.40 8.30
N ARG A 182 7.84 6.25 7.91
CA ARG A 182 7.93 7.73 7.97
C ARG A 182 6.64 8.34 8.48
N GLU A 183 6.75 9.41 9.25
CA GLU A 183 5.60 10.25 9.59
C GLU A 183 5.14 11.04 8.36
N TRP A 184 3.83 11.08 8.12
CA TRP A 184 3.23 11.92 7.09
C TRP A 184 2.38 13.00 7.73
N ARG A 185 2.76 14.25 7.52
CA ARG A 185 1.96 15.42 7.91
C ARG A 185 0.91 15.64 6.83
N VAL A 186 -0.30 15.18 7.12
CA VAL A 186 -1.43 15.31 6.20
C VAL A 186 -1.71 16.80 5.99
N PRO A 187 -1.77 17.29 4.73
CA PRO A 187 -2.13 18.67 4.46
C PRO A 187 -3.50 19.00 5.07
N ALA A 188 -3.63 20.18 5.66
CA ALA A 188 -4.94 20.65 6.09
C ALA A 188 -5.86 20.74 4.84
N SER A 189 -7.12 20.29 4.97
CA SER A 189 -8.11 20.46 3.91
C SER A 189 -8.21 21.94 3.52
N VAL A 190 -8.10 22.23 2.25
CA VAL A 190 -8.33 23.58 1.68
C VAL A 190 -9.82 23.88 1.66
#